data_38758b4f78f0b44d10a94901c92e1a5f
#
_entry.id   38758b4f78f0b44d10a94901c92e1a5f
#
_cell.length_a   1.000
_cell.length_b   1.000
_cell.length_c   1.000
_cell.angle_alpha   90.00
_cell.angle_beta   90.00
_cell.angle_gamma   90.00
#
_symmetry.space_group_name_H-M   'P 1'
#
loop_
_entity.id
_entity.type
_entity.pdbx_description
1 polymer ?
#
loop_
_entity_poly.entity_id
_entity_poly.type
_entity_poly.pdbx_seq_one_letter_code
_entity_poly.pdbx_strand_id
1 'polypeptide(L)'
;MISGGGAEAAAEVAADLAAARLVPEAGRAPVAAPFGARLRAAMDAHGPLCVGIDPHDALLAAWGLPSTVAGLERFAATCVEAFAGRVACVKPQSAFFERFGSSGVAVLERTLADLREAGTLSLLDAKRGDIGSTMAAYAQAYLGEGSPLRADAVTLSPFLGYESLRPALDQAAATGRGVFVLALTSNPEGATVQHAMLDRRSVAGRVVDGVTADNAGAQPLGSVGMVVGATVGAAVQELALDLAAANAPLLAPGVGAQGGTAESLRAVFGDALGNVLASSSREVLGAGPDVAALAAAARDTAGRLAADLRG
;
A
#
# COMPACT_ATOMS: atom_id res chain seq x y z
N MET A 1 -26.26 25.77 -31.73
CA MET A 1 -24.86 25.60 -32.19
C MET A 1 -23.93 25.82 -31.00
N ILE A 2 -23.60 24.74 -30.29
CA ILE A 2 -22.53 24.73 -29.30
C ILE A 2 -21.79 23.38 -29.54
N SER A 3 -20.88 23.38 -30.49
CA SER A 3 -20.01 22.22 -30.72
C SER A 3 -18.66 22.76 -31.25
N GLY A 4 -17.66 22.80 -30.42
CA GLY A 4 -16.30 23.16 -30.81
C GLY A 4 -15.25 23.15 -29.69
N GLY A 5 -15.63 23.34 -28.42
CA GLY A 5 -14.67 23.52 -27.35
C GLY A 5 -14.08 22.26 -26.72
N GLY A 6 -14.68 21.09 -26.93
CA GLY A 6 -14.22 19.85 -26.31
C GLY A 6 -13.02 19.17 -26.98
N ALA A 7 -12.88 19.35 -28.26
CA ALA A 7 -11.80 18.74 -29.04
C ALA A 7 -10.47 19.52 -28.90
N GLU A 8 -10.54 20.85 -28.78
CA GLU A 8 -9.36 21.70 -28.57
C GLU A 8 -8.78 21.52 -27.17
N ALA A 9 -9.60 21.46 -26.13
CA ALA A 9 -9.17 21.19 -24.75
C ALA A 9 -8.52 19.79 -24.62
N ALA A 10 -9.05 18.79 -25.31
CA ALA A 10 -8.46 17.43 -25.32
C ALA A 10 -7.13 17.39 -26.07
N ALA A 11 -6.97 18.18 -27.13
CA ALA A 11 -5.73 18.28 -27.89
C ALA A 11 -4.64 19.04 -27.12
N GLU A 12 -5.00 20.08 -26.37
CA GLU A 12 -4.08 20.83 -25.51
C GLU A 12 -3.57 20.02 -24.34
N VAL A 13 -4.44 19.23 -23.68
CA VAL A 13 -4.04 18.26 -22.63
C VAL A 13 -3.15 17.15 -23.20
N ALA A 14 -3.41 16.67 -24.40
CA ALA A 14 -2.58 15.67 -25.07
C ALA A 14 -1.21 16.23 -25.47
N ALA A 15 -1.11 17.49 -25.85
CA ALA A 15 0.14 18.18 -26.17
C ALA A 15 1.00 18.43 -24.93
N ASP A 16 0.39 18.82 -23.79
CA ASP A 16 1.08 18.98 -22.50
C ASP A 16 1.61 17.66 -21.97
N LEU A 17 0.85 16.55 -22.13
CA LEU A 17 1.31 15.22 -21.78
C LEU A 17 2.44 14.72 -22.68
N ALA A 18 2.48 15.13 -23.94
CA ALA A 18 3.59 14.82 -24.86
C ALA A 18 4.84 15.63 -24.57
N ALA A 19 4.68 16.90 -24.16
CA ALA A 19 5.79 17.78 -23.77
C ALA A 19 6.45 17.34 -22.45
N ALA A 20 5.69 16.76 -21.53
CA ALA A 20 6.21 16.21 -20.28
C ALA A 20 7.09 14.93 -20.48
N ARG A 21 7.07 14.32 -21.67
CA ARG A 21 7.90 13.15 -22.03
C ARG A 21 9.30 13.47 -22.51
N LEU A 22 9.65 14.74 -22.70
CA LEU A 22 10.96 15.17 -23.21
C LEU A 22 11.90 15.67 -22.10
N VAL A 23 12.20 14.80 -21.10
CA VAL A 23 13.38 14.94 -20.27
C VAL A 23 14.49 14.08 -20.91
N PRO A 24 15.69 14.62 -21.20
CA PRO A 24 16.76 13.87 -21.87
C PRO A 24 17.21 12.66 -21.04
N GLU A 25 17.42 11.51 -21.67
CA GLU A 25 17.89 10.24 -21.09
C GLU A 25 19.32 10.25 -20.53
N ALA A 26 19.99 11.37 -20.46
CA ALA A 26 21.36 11.47 -19.98
C ALA A 26 21.42 11.47 -18.45
N GLY A 27 21.72 10.31 -17.83
CA GLY A 27 22.03 10.19 -16.41
C GLY A 27 20.98 9.49 -15.55
N ARG A 28 20.10 8.68 -16.13
CA ARG A 28 19.13 7.89 -15.33
C ARG A 28 19.89 6.87 -14.49
N ALA A 29 19.85 7.01 -13.17
CA ALA A 29 20.32 5.98 -12.27
C ALA A 29 19.62 4.63 -12.62
N PRO A 30 20.29 3.48 -12.47
CA PRO A 30 19.66 2.20 -12.75
C PRO A 30 18.35 2.10 -11.96
N VAL A 31 17.26 1.80 -12.66
CA VAL A 31 15.95 1.60 -12.04
C VAL A 31 16.09 0.48 -11.03
N ALA A 32 15.68 0.71 -9.79
CA ALA A 32 15.69 -0.31 -8.76
C ALA A 32 14.94 -1.56 -9.25
N ALA A 33 15.30 -2.73 -8.74
CA ALA A 33 14.54 -3.95 -9.03
C ALA A 33 13.04 -3.71 -8.77
N PRO A 34 12.11 -4.29 -9.56
CA PRO A 34 10.68 -4.08 -9.41
C PRO A 34 10.23 -4.31 -7.97
N PHE A 35 9.27 -3.49 -7.51
CA PHE A 35 8.78 -3.54 -6.13
C PHE A 35 8.34 -4.95 -5.72
N GLY A 36 7.61 -5.68 -6.57
CA GLY A 36 7.17 -7.03 -6.26
C GLY A 36 8.31 -8.00 -5.98
N ALA A 37 9.41 -7.91 -6.74
CA ALA A 37 10.60 -8.72 -6.50
C ALA A 37 11.31 -8.36 -5.18
N ARG A 38 11.42 -7.05 -4.87
CA ARG A 38 11.98 -6.57 -3.60
C ARG A 38 11.12 -6.98 -2.41
N LEU A 39 9.79 -6.88 -2.55
CA LEU A 39 8.86 -7.28 -1.51
C LEU A 39 8.93 -8.80 -1.28
N ARG A 40 8.97 -9.62 -2.34
CA ARG A 40 9.11 -11.07 -2.20
C ARG A 40 10.39 -11.41 -1.42
N ALA A 41 11.52 -10.84 -1.79
CA ALA A 41 12.79 -11.04 -1.09
C ALA A 41 12.72 -10.61 0.39
N ALA A 42 12.07 -9.49 0.69
CA ALA A 42 11.88 -9.01 2.07
C ALA A 42 10.96 -9.95 2.88
N MET A 43 9.87 -10.46 2.28
CA MET A 43 8.99 -11.44 2.93
C MET A 43 9.70 -12.78 3.18
N ASP A 44 10.57 -13.22 2.27
CA ASP A 44 11.35 -14.44 2.43
C ASP A 44 12.39 -14.31 3.56
N ALA A 45 12.97 -13.12 3.71
CA ALA A 45 13.99 -12.83 4.73
C ALA A 45 13.41 -12.57 6.12
N HIS A 46 12.27 -11.86 6.22
CA HIS A 46 11.74 -11.32 7.48
C HIS A 46 10.35 -11.84 7.84
N GLY A 47 9.76 -12.72 7.02
CA GLY A 47 8.36 -13.14 7.17
C GLY A 47 7.37 -12.14 6.56
N PRO A 48 6.08 -12.53 6.42
CA PRO A 48 5.08 -11.79 5.63
C PRO A 48 4.37 -10.69 6.44
N LEU A 49 5.10 -9.98 7.30
CA LEU A 49 4.55 -8.95 8.17
C LEU A 49 4.74 -7.55 7.58
N CYS A 50 3.65 -6.80 7.48
CA CYS A 50 3.62 -5.35 7.29
C CYS A 50 3.24 -4.69 8.60
N VAL A 51 4.20 -4.01 9.26
CA VAL A 51 3.94 -3.31 10.52
C VAL A 51 3.44 -1.91 10.25
N GLY A 52 2.31 -1.53 10.88
CA GLY A 52 1.78 -0.17 10.80
C GLY A 52 2.48 0.81 11.74
N ILE A 53 2.60 2.07 11.29
CA ILE A 53 2.87 3.22 12.17
C ILE A 53 1.58 4.02 12.23
N ASP A 54 0.76 3.71 13.24
CA ASP A 54 -0.59 4.23 13.41
C ASP A 54 -0.70 4.96 14.78
N PRO A 55 -0.20 6.22 14.90
CA PRO A 55 -0.16 6.97 16.16
C PRO A 55 -1.55 7.47 16.58
N HIS A 56 -2.44 6.53 16.97
CA HIS A 56 -3.71 6.84 17.61
C HIS A 56 -3.49 7.55 18.93
N ASP A 57 -4.40 8.42 19.35
CA ASP A 57 -4.29 9.13 20.63
C ASP A 57 -4.16 8.17 21.83
N ALA A 58 -4.88 7.05 21.79
CA ALA A 58 -4.78 6.02 22.82
C ALA A 58 -3.39 5.35 22.87
N LEU A 59 -2.72 5.16 21.73
CA LEU A 59 -1.36 4.61 21.69
C LEU A 59 -0.33 5.64 22.13
N LEU A 60 -0.45 6.90 21.71
CA LEU A 60 0.40 7.97 22.18
C LEU A 60 0.32 8.08 23.72
N ALA A 61 -0.89 8.08 24.28
CA ALA A 61 -1.11 8.13 25.72
C ALA A 61 -0.52 6.90 26.43
N ALA A 62 -0.69 5.69 25.88
CA ALA A 62 -0.12 4.46 26.44
C ALA A 62 1.41 4.47 26.45
N TRP A 63 2.04 5.17 25.49
CA TRP A 63 3.48 5.37 25.46
C TRP A 63 3.97 6.57 26.27
N GLY A 64 3.07 7.28 26.98
CA GLY A 64 3.38 8.49 27.74
C GLY A 64 3.72 9.70 26.87
N LEU A 65 3.26 9.70 25.62
CA LEU A 65 3.51 10.76 24.66
C LEU A 65 2.29 11.67 24.50
N PRO A 66 2.49 13.00 24.39
CA PRO A 66 1.38 13.92 24.14
C PRO A 66 0.87 13.78 22.70
N SER A 67 -0.43 14.07 22.47
CA SER A 67 -1.01 14.17 21.13
C SER A 67 -0.63 15.52 20.47
N THR A 68 0.65 15.66 20.16
CA THR A 68 1.28 16.83 19.53
C THR A 68 2.27 16.38 18.45
N VAL A 69 2.77 17.31 17.63
CA VAL A 69 3.81 17.02 16.64
C VAL A 69 5.05 16.39 17.28
N ALA A 70 5.47 16.86 18.45
CA ALA A 70 6.63 16.29 19.16
C ALA A 70 6.36 14.83 19.62
N GLY A 71 5.15 14.52 20.09
CA GLY A 71 4.77 13.15 20.43
C GLY A 71 4.70 12.26 19.21
N LEU A 72 4.13 12.75 18.09
CA LEU A 72 4.13 12.07 16.79
C LEU A 72 5.54 11.74 16.31
N GLU A 73 6.44 12.72 16.36
CA GLU A 73 7.84 12.58 15.95
C GLU A 73 8.56 11.50 16.76
N ARG A 74 8.42 11.56 18.10
CA ARG A 74 9.01 10.56 18.99
C ARG A 74 8.45 9.17 18.71
N PHE A 75 7.13 9.04 18.54
CA PHE A 75 6.48 7.77 18.21
C PHE A 75 7.00 7.18 16.91
N ALA A 76 7.03 7.98 15.83
CA ALA A 76 7.47 7.54 14.52
C ALA A 76 8.94 7.14 14.53
N ALA A 77 9.83 7.93 15.14
CA ALA A 77 11.25 7.61 15.26
C ALA A 77 11.49 6.31 16.03
N THR A 78 10.79 6.08 17.14
CA THR A 78 10.86 4.85 17.93
C THR A 78 10.41 3.63 17.09
N CYS A 79 9.34 3.78 16.28
CA CYS A 79 8.89 2.73 15.36
C CYS A 79 9.94 2.42 14.29
N VAL A 80 10.54 3.43 13.67
CA VAL A 80 11.60 3.24 12.67
C VAL A 80 12.78 2.50 13.30
N GLU A 81 13.26 2.93 14.46
CA GLU A 81 14.37 2.27 15.18
C GLU A 81 14.06 0.80 15.49
N ALA A 82 12.82 0.49 15.84
CA ALA A 82 12.39 -0.87 16.17
C ALA A 82 12.26 -1.78 14.94
N PHE A 83 11.79 -1.26 13.80
CA PHE A 83 11.34 -2.10 12.67
C PHE A 83 12.31 -2.10 11.49
N ALA A 84 13.14 -1.06 11.34
CA ALA A 84 14.05 -0.93 10.21
C ALA A 84 15.01 -2.14 10.11
N GLY A 85 15.06 -2.77 8.93
CA GLY A 85 15.86 -3.96 8.64
C GLY A 85 15.38 -5.25 9.33
N ARG A 86 14.19 -5.27 9.93
CA ARG A 86 13.68 -6.41 10.73
C ARG A 86 12.32 -6.94 10.29
N VAL A 87 11.63 -6.24 9.41
CA VAL A 87 10.31 -6.61 8.89
C VAL A 87 10.28 -6.48 7.37
N ALA A 88 9.35 -7.16 6.70
CA ALA A 88 9.24 -7.09 5.25
C ALA A 88 8.86 -5.70 4.76
N CYS A 89 7.96 -5.01 5.48
CA CYS A 89 7.45 -3.70 5.09
C CYS A 89 6.96 -2.92 6.31
N VAL A 90 7.12 -1.60 6.28
CA VAL A 90 6.54 -0.68 7.26
C VAL A 90 5.49 0.20 6.58
N LYS A 91 4.32 0.33 7.21
CA LYS A 91 3.17 1.05 6.65
C LYS A 91 2.76 2.25 7.50
N PRO A 92 3.33 3.46 7.27
CA PRO A 92 2.82 4.67 7.89
C PRO A 92 1.39 4.95 7.40
N GLN A 93 0.48 5.28 8.34
CA GLN A 93 -0.88 5.68 8.01
C GLN A 93 -0.96 7.20 7.89
N SER A 94 -1.06 7.71 6.67
CA SER A 94 -0.98 9.13 6.31
C SER A 94 -1.89 10.02 7.16
N ALA A 95 -3.14 9.60 7.39
CA ALA A 95 -4.14 10.37 8.11
C ALA A 95 -3.69 10.78 9.53
N PHE A 96 -2.91 9.95 10.23
CA PHE A 96 -2.43 10.27 11.57
C PHE A 96 -1.31 11.31 11.60
N PHE A 97 -0.64 11.52 10.48
CA PHE A 97 0.33 12.57 10.28
C PHE A 97 -0.35 13.83 9.76
N GLU A 98 -1.21 13.70 8.76
CA GLU A 98 -1.94 14.81 8.13
C GLU A 98 -2.78 15.63 9.13
N ARG A 99 -3.34 14.99 10.15
CA ARG A 99 -4.13 15.69 11.20
C ARG A 99 -3.34 16.77 11.95
N PHE A 100 -2.02 16.75 11.89
CA PHE A 100 -1.13 17.78 12.48
C PHE A 100 -0.68 18.82 11.45
N GLY A 101 -1.33 18.88 10.27
CA GLY A 101 -1.02 19.82 9.20
C GLY A 101 0.38 19.64 8.63
N SER A 102 0.97 20.71 8.12
CA SER A 102 2.29 20.68 7.47
C SER A 102 3.40 20.13 8.37
N SER A 103 3.35 20.41 9.68
CA SER A 103 4.32 19.89 10.64
C SER A 103 4.25 18.38 10.79
N GLY A 104 3.04 17.79 10.75
CA GLY A 104 2.86 16.34 10.76
C GLY A 104 3.30 15.69 9.43
N VAL A 105 3.04 16.35 8.30
CA VAL A 105 3.54 15.91 7.00
C VAL A 105 5.08 15.91 6.98
N ALA A 106 5.73 16.91 7.56
CA ALA A 106 7.18 16.94 7.68
C ALA A 106 7.74 15.76 8.53
N VAL A 107 7.00 15.31 9.56
CA VAL A 107 7.36 14.08 10.30
C VAL A 107 7.22 12.85 9.39
N LEU A 108 6.16 12.77 8.57
CA LEU A 108 5.98 11.67 7.62
C LEU A 108 7.12 11.62 6.59
N GLU A 109 7.52 12.76 6.04
CA GLU A 109 8.66 12.87 5.10
C GLU A 109 9.94 12.29 5.71
N ARG A 110 10.27 12.66 6.95
CA ARG A 110 11.43 12.11 7.67
C ARG A 110 11.28 10.61 7.91
N THR A 111 10.12 10.15 8.35
CA THR A 111 9.84 8.73 8.58
C THR A 111 10.09 7.90 7.32
N LEU A 112 9.62 8.37 6.16
CA LEU A 112 9.84 7.70 4.87
C LEU A 112 11.32 7.76 4.43
N ALA A 113 12.01 8.86 4.72
CA ALA A 113 13.45 8.99 4.45
C ALA A 113 14.27 8.02 5.29
N ASP A 114 14.00 7.95 6.60
CA ASP A 114 14.71 7.07 7.53
C ASP A 114 14.52 5.58 7.19
N LEU A 115 13.29 5.16 6.84
CA LEU A 115 13.00 3.80 6.37
C LEU A 115 13.79 3.47 5.10
N ARG A 116 13.84 4.39 4.15
CA ARG A 116 14.58 4.23 2.89
C ARG A 116 16.09 4.13 3.14
N GLU A 117 16.66 4.99 4.00
CA GLU A 117 18.08 4.93 4.36
C GLU A 117 18.45 3.62 5.04
N ALA A 118 17.54 3.06 5.81
CA ALA A 118 17.69 1.75 6.44
C ALA A 118 17.43 0.57 5.47
N GLY A 119 17.08 0.82 4.20
CA GLY A 119 16.78 -0.23 3.22
C GLY A 119 15.49 -1.00 3.48
N THR A 120 14.59 -0.46 4.29
CA THR A 120 13.32 -1.09 4.66
C THR A 120 12.20 -0.59 3.74
N LEU A 121 11.43 -1.51 3.17
CA LEU A 121 10.33 -1.14 2.28
C LEU A 121 9.24 -0.37 3.03
N SER A 122 8.82 0.74 2.45
CA SER A 122 7.74 1.58 2.96
C SER A 122 6.50 1.46 2.07
N LEU A 123 5.33 1.28 2.69
CA LEU A 123 4.02 1.34 2.06
C LEU A 123 3.22 2.48 2.67
N LEU A 124 3.08 3.61 1.97
CA LEU A 124 2.30 4.73 2.47
C LEU A 124 0.80 4.46 2.32
N ASP A 125 0.10 4.35 3.44
CA ASP A 125 -1.35 4.13 3.44
C ASP A 125 -2.10 5.46 3.34
N ALA A 126 -2.28 5.97 2.11
CA ALA A 126 -2.86 7.28 1.80
C ALA A 126 -4.21 7.19 1.08
N LYS A 127 -4.53 6.06 0.45
CA LYS A 127 -5.78 5.77 -0.29
C LYS A 127 -6.17 6.90 -1.24
N ARG A 128 -5.20 7.42 -2.03
CA ARG A 128 -5.48 8.46 -3.03
C ARG A 128 -6.15 7.87 -4.28
N GLY A 129 -6.89 8.70 -4.99
CA GLY A 129 -7.51 8.35 -6.25
C GLY A 129 -8.10 9.60 -6.89
N ASP A 130 -7.80 9.80 -8.19
CA ASP A 130 -8.31 10.91 -8.99
C ASP A 130 -8.19 10.55 -10.48
N ILE A 131 -8.43 11.50 -11.38
CA ILE A 131 -8.32 11.37 -12.83
C ILE A 131 -7.25 12.30 -13.40
N GLY A 132 -6.71 11.95 -14.57
CA GLY A 132 -5.88 12.83 -15.41
C GLY A 132 -4.69 13.46 -14.66
N SER A 133 -4.53 14.77 -14.81
CA SER A 133 -3.40 15.53 -14.24
C SER A 133 -3.38 15.53 -12.71
N THR A 134 -4.54 15.48 -12.05
CA THR A 134 -4.60 15.39 -10.57
C THR A 134 -4.06 14.05 -10.09
N MET A 135 -4.42 12.95 -10.75
CA MET A 135 -3.84 11.64 -10.43
C MET A 135 -2.33 11.59 -10.70
N ALA A 136 -1.87 12.24 -11.78
CA ALA A 136 -0.44 12.37 -12.08
C ALA A 136 0.31 13.17 -11.00
N ALA A 137 -0.30 14.23 -10.45
CA ALA A 137 0.27 15.00 -9.34
C ALA A 137 0.40 14.13 -8.05
N TYR A 138 -0.62 13.32 -7.72
CA TYR A 138 -0.51 12.35 -6.64
C TYR A 138 0.58 11.30 -6.91
N ALA A 139 0.66 10.79 -8.13
CA ALA A 139 1.70 9.83 -8.51
C ALA A 139 3.10 10.43 -8.32
N GLN A 140 3.31 11.65 -8.76
CA GLN A 140 4.58 12.35 -8.57
C GLN A 140 4.90 12.57 -7.09
N ALA A 141 3.90 12.94 -6.27
CA ALA A 141 4.08 13.18 -4.84
C ALA A 141 4.53 11.92 -4.09
N TYR A 142 3.94 10.75 -4.38
CA TYR A 142 4.16 9.53 -3.60
C TYR A 142 5.12 8.52 -4.25
N LEU A 143 5.34 8.61 -5.56
CA LEU A 143 6.11 7.64 -6.33
C LEU A 143 7.25 8.30 -7.15
N GLY A 144 7.30 9.64 -7.22
CA GLY A 144 8.32 10.37 -7.95
C GLY A 144 9.67 10.40 -7.23
N GLU A 145 10.79 10.22 -7.97
CA GLU A 145 12.15 10.14 -7.41
C GLU A 145 12.56 11.38 -6.59
N GLY A 146 12.14 12.57 -7.00
CA GLY A 146 12.47 13.83 -6.34
C GLY A 146 11.53 14.19 -5.17
N SER A 147 10.48 13.43 -4.91
CA SER A 147 9.52 13.78 -3.86
C SER A 147 10.03 13.42 -2.47
N PRO A 148 9.89 14.31 -1.47
CA PRO A 148 10.17 13.98 -0.08
C PRO A 148 9.19 12.94 0.49
N LEU A 149 7.95 12.90 -0.02
CA LEU A 149 6.93 11.91 0.38
C LEU A 149 7.03 10.58 -0.36
N ARG A 150 8.06 10.37 -1.20
CA ARG A 150 8.18 9.13 -1.96
C ARG A 150 8.30 7.91 -1.05
N ALA A 151 7.43 6.93 -1.28
CA ALA A 151 7.44 5.63 -0.65
C ALA A 151 7.80 4.54 -1.67
N ASP A 152 8.09 3.32 -1.22
CA ASP A 152 8.27 2.17 -2.11
C ASP A 152 6.95 1.72 -2.72
N ALA A 153 5.85 1.91 -2.00
CA ALA A 153 4.50 1.70 -2.53
C ALA A 153 3.49 2.64 -1.86
N VAL A 154 2.34 2.84 -2.50
CA VAL A 154 1.22 3.64 -1.97
C VAL A 154 -0.11 2.93 -2.17
N THR A 155 -1.05 3.11 -1.24
CA THR A 155 -2.43 2.62 -1.41
C THR A 155 -3.26 3.59 -2.23
N LEU A 156 -4.07 3.06 -3.16
CA LEU A 156 -4.92 3.82 -4.07
C LEU A 156 -6.37 3.37 -3.99
N SER A 157 -7.30 4.31 -4.15
CA SER A 157 -8.74 4.08 -4.20
C SER A 157 -9.24 4.09 -5.66
N PRO A 158 -9.83 2.99 -6.17
CA PRO A 158 -10.29 2.90 -7.54
C PRO A 158 -11.73 3.40 -7.73
N PHE A 159 -12.26 4.23 -6.84
CA PHE A 159 -13.67 4.65 -6.89
C PHE A 159 -14.06 5.35 -8.20
N LEU A 160 -13.10 6.02 -8.85
CA LEU A 160 -13.29 6.66 -10.17
C LEU A 160 -13.00 5.72 -11.36
N GLY A 161 -12.88 4.42 -11.09
CA GLY A 161 -12.53 3.38 -12.06
C GLY A 161 -11.04 3.03 -12.01
N TYR A 162 -10.72 1.75 -12.31
CA TYR A 162 -9.33 1.26 -12.24
C TYR A 162 -8.40 2.06 -13.17
N GLU A 163 -8.83 2.32 -14.42
CA GLU A 163 -8.02 3.03 -15.41
C GLU A 163 -7.76 4.51 -15.05
N SER A 164 -8.55 5.10 -14.14
CA SER A 164 -8.25 6.43 -13.63
C SER A 164 -6.91 6.50 -12.86
N LEU A 165 -6.44 5.35 -12.36
CA LEU A 165 -5.18 5.21 -11.64
C LEU A 165 -3.97 5.07 -12.57
N ARG A 166 -4.16 5.01 -13.90
CA ARG A 166 -3.10 4.78 -14.89
C ARG A 166 -1.86 5.66 -14.68
N PRO A 167 -1.98 6.98 -14.40
CA PRO A 167 -0.80 7.81 -14.14
C PRO A 167 0.07 7.32 -12.96
N ALA A 168 -0.54 6.74 -11.92
CA ALA A 168 0.22 6.20 -10.79
C ALA A 168 0.80 4.81 -11.09
N LEU A 169 0.07 3.96 -11.81
CA LEU A 169 0.55 2.65 -12.27
C LEU A 169 1.79 2.81 -13.17
N ASP A 170 1.72 3.71 -14.13
CA ASP A 170 2.83 4.02 -15.05
C ASP A 170 4.04 4.62 -14.30
N GLN A 171 3.80 5.54 -13.37
CA GLN A 171 4.86 6.14 -12.55
C GLN A 171 5.53 5.08 -11.66
N ALA A 172 4.76 4.20 -11.03
CA ALA A 172 5.28 3.10 -10.22
C ALA A 172 6.17 2.17 -11.05
N ALA A 173 5.72 1.77 -12.22
CA ALA A 173 6.49 0.94 -13.14
C ALA A 173 7.80 1.63 -13.57
N ALA A 174 7.73 2.92 -13.92
CA ALA A 174 8.88 3.70 -14.35
C ALA A 174 9.95 3.91 -13.26
N THR A 175 9.56 3.88 -11.99
CA THR A 175 10.46 4.09 -10.83
C THR A 175 10.78 2.81 -10.04
N GLY A 176 10.33 1.64 -10.51
CA GLY A 176 10.49 0.37 -9.80
C GLY A 176 9.74 0.31 -8.46
N ARG A 177 8.68 1.13 -8.30
CA ARG A 177 7.81 1.19 -7.13
C ARG A 177 6.54 0.39 -7.31
N GLY A 178 5.73 0.31 -6.26
CA GLY A 178 4.48 -0.42 -6.26
C GLY A 178 3.27 0.43 -5.90
N VAL A 179 2.11 -0.10 -6.18
CA VAL A 179 0.83 0.43 -5.70
C VAL A 179 0.01 -0.70 -5.10
N PHE A 180 -0.89 -0.36 -4.16
CA PHE A 180 -1.89 -1.30 -3.64
C PHE A 180 -3.28 -0.70 -3.86
N VAL A 181 -4.06 -1.32 -4.72
CA VAL A 181 -5.40 -0.86 -5.06
C VAL A 181 -6.41 -1.49 -4.10
N LEU A 182 -7.32 -0.70 -3.54
CA LEU A 182 -8.43 -1.21 -2.72
C LEU A 182 -9.32 -2.10 -3.59
N ALA A 183 -9.44 -3.38 -3.23
CA ALA A 183 -10.28 -4.33 -3.96
C ALA A 183 -11.46 -4.83 -3.13
N LEU A 184 -11.18 -5.38 -1.94
CA LEU A 184 -12.21 -5.96 -1.09
C LEU A 184 -11.87 -5.68 0.38
N THR A 185 -12.73 -4.94 1.08
CA THR A 185 -12.48 -4.51 2.45
C THR A 185 -13.51 -5.10 3.41
N SER A 186 -13.13 -5.29 4.68
CA SER A 186 -13.96 -5.98 5.69
C SER A 186 -15.01 -5.09 6.38
N ASN A 187 -15.01 -3.77 6.12
CA ASN A 187 -16.02 -2.88 6.67
C ASN A 187 -17.39 -3.12 6.02
N PRO A 188 -18.50 -3.10 6.78
CA PRO A 188 -19.83 -3.46 6.27
C PRO A 188 -20.30 -2.60 5.09
N GLU A 189 -19.94 -1.32 5.06
CA GLU A 189 -20.34 -0.38 4.01
C GLU A 189 -19.67 -0.70 2.66
N GLY A 190 -18.52 -1.37 2.69
CA GLY A 190 -17.74 -1.72 1.50
C GLY A 190 -18.51 -2.55 0.49
N ALA A 191 -19.38 -3.46 0.96
CA ALA A 191 -20.16 -4.34 0.10
C ALA A 191 -21.07 -3.57 -0.87
N THR A 192 -21.60 -2.41 -0.49
CA THR A 192 -22.50 -1.61 -1.35
C THR A 192 -21.83 -1.11 -2.63
N VAL A 193 -20.50 -0.95 -2.60
CA VAL A 193 -19.70 -0.52 -3.75
C VAL A 193 -18.98 -1.71 -4.38
N GLN A 194 -18.26 -2.48 -3.57
CA GLN A 194 -17.32 -3.50 -4.05
C GLN A 194 -18.02 -4.72 -4.66
N HIS A 195 -19.22 -5.08 -4.14
CA HIS A 195 -20.04 -6.17 -4.67
C HIS A 195 -21.00 -5.73 -5.78
N ALA A 196 -21.15 -4.41 -6.03
CA ALA A 196 -22.00 -3.91 -7.09
C ALA A 196 -21.59 -4.51 -8.45
N MET A 197 -22.58 -4.91 -9.24
CA MET A 197 -22.37 -5.66 -10.50
C MET A 197 -22.60 -4.76 -11.71
N LEU A 198 -21.68 -4.85 -12.67
CA LEU A 198 -21.84 -4.31 -14.03
C LEU A 198 -21.44 -5.41 -15.02
N ASP A 199 -22.34 -5.74 -15.96
CA ASP A 199 -22.10 -6.79 -16.98
C ASP A 199 -21.63 -8.13 -16.37
N ARG A 200 -22.26 -8.56 -15.29
CA ARG A 200 -21.97 -9.82 -14.56
C ARG A 200 -20.59 -9.88 -13.89
N ARG A 201 -19.88 -8.74 -13.77
CA ARG A 201 -18.62 -8.64 -13.04
C ARG A 201 -18.74 -7.61 -11.93
N SER A 202 -18.32 -7.96 -10.71
CA SER A 202 -18.35 -7.03 -9.58
C SER A 202 -17.31 -5.91 -9.73
N VAL A 203 -17.50 -4.81 -9.03
CA VAL A 203 -16.50 -3.72 -8.95
C VAL A 203 -15.17 -4.28 -8.44
N ALA A 204 -15.19 -5.08 -7.36
CA ALA A 204 -13.98 -5.77 -6.89
C ALA A 204 -13.36 -6.66 -7.97
N GLY A 205 -14.18 -7.40 -8.72
CA GLY A 205 -13.72 -8.23 -9.83
C GLY A 205 -13.02 -7.45 -10.94
N ARG A 206 -13.54 -6.26 -11.28
CA ARG A 206 -12.89 -5.38 -12.28
C ARG A 206 -11.53 -4.85 -11.80
N VAL A 207 -11.38 -4.62 -10.49
CA VAL A 207 -10.06 -4.27 -9.90
C VAL A 207 -9.10 -5.45 -10.04
N VAL A 208 -9.54 -6.66 -9.68
CA VAL A 208 -8.71 -7.88 -9.83
C VAL A 208 -8.29 -8.10 -11.28
N ASP A 209 -9.20 -7.92 -12.24
CA ASP A 209 -8.92 -8.07 -13.69
C ASP A 209 -7.85 -7.06 -14.15
N GLY A 210 -7.96 -5.78 -13.72
CA GLY A 210 -6.98 -4.75 -14.03
C GLY A 210 -5.60 -5.06 -13.45
N VAL A 211 -5.55 -5.46 -12.18
CA VAL A 211 -4.30 -5.86 -11.52
C VAL A 211 -3.67 -7.08 -12.19
N THR A 212 -4.49 -8.05 -12.59
CA THR A 212 -4.01 -9.24 -13.32
C THR A 212 -3.35 -8.85 -14.64
N ALA A 213 -3.97 -7.93 -15.38
CA ALA A 213 -3.42 -7.44 -16.64
C ALA A 213 -2.09 -6.68 -16.44
N ASP A 214 -2.02 -5.80 -15.44
CA ASP A 214 -0.81 -5.02 -15.17
C ASP A 214 0.36 -5.86 -14.62
N ASN A 215 0.07 -6.98 -13.94
CA ASN A 215 1.08 -7.92 -13.45
C ASN A 215 1.44 -9.02 -14.45
N ALA A 216 0.88 -9.03 -15.66
CA ALA A 216 1.11 -10.09 -16.65
C ALA A 216 2.62 -10.24 -16.92
N GLY A 217 3.13 -11.48 -16.77
CA GLY A 217 4.56 -11.78 -16.98
C GLY A 217 5.52 -11.35 -15.86
N ALA A 218 5.04 -10.69 -14.81
CA ALA A 218 5.89 -10.30 -13.68
C ALA A 218 6.43 -11.53 -12.92
N GLN A 219 7.69 -11.47 -12.50
CA GLN A 219 8.35 -12.53 -11.72
C GLN A 219 9.24 -11.92 -10.63
N PRO A 220 9.31 -12.53 -9.43
CA PRO A 220 8.47 -13.63 -8.92
C PRO A 220 7.06 -13.16 -8.51
N LEU A 221 6.87 -11.85 -8.30
CA LEU A 221 5.63 -11.22 -7.83
C LEU A 221 5.41 -9.91 -8.58
N GLY A 222 4.16 -9.57 -8.89
CA GLY A 222 3.79 -8.29 -9.49
C GLY A 222 4.04 -7.10 -8.57
N SER A 223 4.17 -5.91 -9.15
CA SER A 223 4.34 -4.65 -8.40
C SER A 223 3.02 -3.91 -8.15
N VAL A 224 1.91 -4.37 -8.76
CA VAL A 224 0.56 -3.89 -8.50
C VAL A 224 -0.11 -4.84 -7.53
N GLY A 225 -0.24 -4.42 -6.28
CA GLY A 225 -0.87 -5.16 -5.22
C GLY A 225 -2.35 -4.80 -5.05
N MET A 226 -3.01 -5.54 -4.18
CA MET A 226 -4.39 -5.29 -3.77
C MET A 226 -4.54 -5.26 -2.26
N VAL A 227 -5.50 -4.47 -1.78
CA VAL A 227 -5.95 -4.55 -0.39
C VAL A 227 -7.15 -5.48 -0.34
N VAL A 228 -6.99 -6.62 0.36
CA VAL A 228 -8.03 -7.61 0.58
C VAL A 228 -8.09 -7.93 2.07
N GLY A 229 -9.21 -7.64 2.72
CA GLY A 229 -9.37 -7.84 4.17
C GLY A 229 -9.26 -9.31 4.58
N ALA A 230 -8.58 -9.59 5.68
CA ALA A 230 -8.44 -10.96 6.22
C ALA A 230 -9.76 -11.59 6.70
N THR A 231 -10.81 -10.78 6.86
CA THR A 231 -12.12 -11.18 7.42
C THR A 231 -13.28 -10.94 6.47
N VAL A 232 -13.03 -10.91 5.14
CA VAL A 232 -14.08 -10.71 4.12
C VAL A 232 -14.98 -11.96 3.92
N GLY A 233 -14.70 -13.04 4.62
CA GLY A 233 -15.50 -14.27 4.57
C GLY A 233 -15.48 -14.93 3.19
N ALA A 234 -16.66 -15.37 2.71
CA ALA A 234 -16.82 -16.04 1.42
C ALA A 234 -16.87 -15.10 0.21
N ALA A 235 -16.75 -13.78 0.41
CA ALA A 235 -16.95 -12.80 -0.67
C ALA A 235 -15.96 -13.00 -1.85
N VAL A 236 -14.74 -13.48 -1.61
CA VAL A 236 -13.77 -13.80 -2.68
C VAL A 236 -14.34 -14.86 -3.61
N GLN A 237 -14.93 -15.94 -3.06
CA GLN A 237 -15.53 -17.04 -3.83
C GLN A 237 -16.86 -16.60 -4.46
N GLU A 238 -17.73 -15.92 -3.70
CA GLU A 238 -19.04 -15.46 -4.17
C GLU A 238 -18.94 -14.48 -5.36
N LEU A 239 -17.90 -13.64 -5.36
CA LEU A 239 -17.63 -12.68 -6.43
C LEU A 239 -16.71 -13.24 -7.52
N ALA A 240 -16.33 -14.52 -7.43
CA ALA A 240 -15.43 -15.20 -8.35
C ALA A 240 -14.12 -14.41 -8.61
N LEU A 241 -13.44 -14.00 -7.52
CA LEU A 241 -12.18 -13.26 -7.58
C LEU A 241 -11.01 -14.26 -7.68
N ASP A 242 -10.29 -14.27 -8.78
CA ASP A 242 -9.08 -15.08 -8.95
C ASP A 242 -7.85 -14.31 -8.46
N LEU A 243 -7.59 -14.39 -7.15
CA LEU A 243 -6.46 -13.71 -6.52
C LEU A 243 -5.12 -14.35 -6.88
N ALA A 244 -5.10 -15.65 -7.21
CA ALA A 244 -3.88 -16.36 -7.57
C ALA A 244 -3.39 -15.97 -8.97
N ALA A 245 -4.29 -15.91 -9.95
CA ALA A 245 -3.97 -15.47 -11.30
C ALA A 245 -3.46 -14.02 -11.37
N ALA A 246 -3.85 -13.17 -10.40
CA ALA A 246 -3.40 -11.78 -10.34
C ALA A 246 -1.90 -11.64 -10.06
N ASN A 247 -1.22 -12.67 -9.54
CA ASN A 247 0.19 -12.64 -9.13
C ASN A 247 0.57 -11.36 -8.37
N ALA A 248 -0.35 -10.89 -7.51
CA ALA A 248 -0.28 -9.63 -6.81
C ALA A 248 0.13 -9.81 -5.36
N PRO A 249 0.93 -8.91 -4.76
CA PRO A 249 1.02 -8.83 -3.31
C PRO A 249 -0.34 -8.42 -2.73
N LEU A 250 -0.78 -9.14 -1.70
CA LEU A 250 -2.10 -8.99 -1.09
C LEU A 250 -1.94 -8.40 0.32
N LEU A 251 -2.13 -7.09 0.45
CA LEU A 251 -2.15 -6.45 1.76
C LEU A 251 -3.44 -6.87 2.48
N ALA A 252 -3.27 -7.62 3.57
CA ALA A 252 -4.37 -8.17 4.34
C ALA A 252 -4.52 -7.47 5.71
N PRO A 253 -5.32 -6.40 5.82
CA PRO A 253 -5.68 -5.83 7.10
C PRO A 253 -6.61 -6.76 7.87
N GLY A 254 -6.55 -6.70 9.22
CA GLY A 254 -7.46 -7.41 10.10
C GLY A 254 -6.95 -8.77 10.58
N VAL A 255 -5.68 -9.09 10.36
CA VAL A 255 -5.04 -10.29 10.91
C VAL A 255 -4.76 -10.08 12.39
N GLY A 256 -4.98 -11.13 13.20
CA GLY A 256 -4.75 -11.11 14.66
C GLY A 256 -5.82 -10.33 15.42
N ALA A 257 -5.54 -9.12 15.86
CA ALA A 257 -6.40 -8.32 16.73
C ALA A 257 -7.83 -8.03 16.21
N GLN A 258 -8.10 -8.25 14.92
CA GLN A 258 -9.42 -8.10 14.30
C GLN A 258 -10.08 -9.44 13.93
N GLY A 259 -9.56 -10.56 14.44
CA GLY A 259 -10.17 -11.87 14.29
C GLY A 259 -9.74 -12.68 13.07
N GLY A 260 -8.81 -12.18 12.25
CA GLY A 260 -8.21 -12.96 11.17
C GLY A 260 -7.35 -14.09 11.73
N THR A 261 -7.78 -15.35 11.54
CA THR A 261 -7.08 -16.57 11.95
C THR A 261 -6.40 -17.21 10.74
N ALA A 262 -5.48 -18.16 10.99
CA ALA A 262 -4.87 -18.96 9.92
C ALA A 262 -5.93 -19.64 9.03
N GLU A 263 -7.01 -20.15 9.63
CA GLU A 263 -8.11 -20.77 8.90
C GLU A 263 -8.85 -19.77 8.01
N SER A 264 -9.17 -18.57 8.54
CA SER A 264 -9.82 -17.51 7.75
C SER A 264 -8.94 -17.04 6.61
N LEU A 265 -7.62 -16.93 6.82
CA LEU A 265 -6.67 -16.57 5.77
C LEU A 265 -6.64 -17.62 4.65
N ARG A 266 -6.59 -18.93 4.99
CA ARG A 266 -6.67 -19.99 3.99
C ARG A 266 -8.01 -19.98 3.24
N ALA A 267 -9.10 -19.74 3.93
CA ALA A 267 -10.43 -19.66 3.32
C ALA A 267 -10.56 -18.48 2.34
N VAL A 268 -9.97 -17.31 2.69
CA VAL A 268 -10.05 -16.10 1.85
C VAL A 268 -9.08 -16.18 0.68
N PHE A 269 -7.81 -16.56 0.91
CA PHE A 269 -6.74 -16.38 -0.06
C PHE A 269 -6.41 -17.63 -0.89
N GLY A 270 -6.78 -18.85 -0.43
CA GLY A 270 -6.57 -20.09 -1.16
C GLY A 270 -5.15 -20.21 -1.72
N ASP A 271 -5.02 -20.45 -3.03
CA ASP A 271 -3.73 -20.59 -3.72
C ASP A 271 -2.90 -19.31 -3.76
N ALA A 272 -3.49 -18.14 -3.46
CA ALA A 272 -2.79 -16.87 -3.35
C ALA A 272 -2.18 -16.63 -1.96
N LEU A 273 -2.31 -17.60 -1.03
CA LEU A 273 -1.87 -17.45 0.37
C LEU A 273 -0.40 -17.03 0.49
N GLY A 274 0.47 -17.55 -0.38
CA GLY A 274 1.90 -17.20 -0.42
C GLY A 274 2.20 -15.75 -0.78
N ASN A 275 1.24 -15.02 -1.34
CA ASN A 275 1.37 -13.61 -1.73
C ASN A 275 0.81 -12.64 -0.66
N VAL A 276 0.31 -13.18 0.46
CA VAL A 276 -0.27 -12.36 1.53
C VAL A 276 0.82 -11.62 2.30
N LEU A 277 0.68 -10.32 2.36
CA LEU A 277 1.42 -9.40 3.23
C LEU A 277 0.46 -9.00 4.37
N ALA A 278 0.56 -9.68 5.50
CA ALA A 278 -0.35 -9.48 6.63
C ALA A 278 -0.07 -8.16 7.34
N SER A 279 -1.09 -7.30 7.46
CA SER A 279 -0.95 -6.01 8.12
C SER A 279 -1.35 -6.10 9.60
N SER A 280 -0.40 -5.81 10.50
CA SER A 280 -0.62 -5.71 11.93
C SER A 280 -0.03 -4.41 12.48
N SER A 281 -0.79 -3.70 13.29
CA SER A 281 -0.36 -2.45 13.92
C SER A 281 -0.53 -2.53 15.44
N ARG A 282 -1.76 -2.57 15.93
CA ARG A 282 -2.06 -2.47 17.38
C ARG A 282 -1.42 -3.56 18.21
N GLU A 283 -1.34 -4.77 17.70
CA GLU A 283 -0.74 -5.90 18.40
C GLU A 283 0.76 -5.66 18.64
N VAL A 284 1.48 -5.20 17.61
CA VAL A 284 2.91 -4.92 17.70
C VAL A 284 3.17 -3.64 18.49
N LEU A 285 2.44 -2.57 18.19
CA LEU A 285 2.64 -1.25 18.82
C LEU A 285 2.23 -1.25 20.30
N GLY A 286 1.39 -2.18 20.73
CA GLY A 286 1.05 -2.37 22.14
C GLY A 286 2.23 -2.76 23.03
N ALA A 287 3.33 -3.26 22.46
CA ALA A 287 4.57 -3.58 23.20
C ALA A 287 5.46 -2.39 23.49
N GLY A 288 5.16 -1.20 22.91
CA GLY A 288 5.96 0.01 23.10
C GLY A 288 5.76 0.69 24.47
N PRO A 289 6.57 1.70 24.77
CA PRO A 289 7.50 2.42 23.89
C PRO A 289 8.93 1.85 23.77
N ASP A 290 9.24 0.74 24.41
CA ASP A 290 10.57 0.16 24.37
C ASP A 290 10.89 -0.43 22.99
N VAL A 291 12.01 0.01 22.39
CA VAL A 291 12.45 -0.40 21.04
C VAL A 291 12.69 -1.89 20.96
N ALA A 292 13.31 -2.50 21.99
CA ALA A 292 13.62 -3.92 21.99
C ALA A 292 12.34 -4.76 22.12
N ALA A 293 11.38 -4.33 22.93
CA ALA A 293 10.06 -4.98 23.07
C ALA A 293 9.26 -4.89 21.76
N LEU A 294 9.24 -3.74 21.08
CA LEU A 294 8.62 -3.56 19.76
C LEU A 294 9.24 -4.49 18.70
N ALA A 295 10.57 -4.54 18.65
CA ALA A 295 11.28 -5.40 17.72
C ALA A 295 11.04 -6.90 18.01
N ALA A 296 10.92 -7.28 19.27
CA ALA A 296 10.55 -8.65 19.67
C ALA A 296 9.12 -8.98 19.23
N ALA A 297 8.15 -8.12 19.55
CA ALA A 297 6.75 -8.29 19.16
C ALA A 297 6.57 -8.39 17.65
N ALA A 298 7.28 -7.57 16.86
CA ALA A 298 7.26 -7.64 15.40
C ALA A 298 7.82 -8.99 14.91
N ARG A 299 8.94 -9.45 15.44
CA ARG A 299 9.56 -10.72 15.07
C ARG A 299 8.67 -11.92 15.40
N ASP A 300 8.09 -11.94 16.60
CA ASP A 300 7.21 -13.02 17.06
C ASP A 300 5.92 -13.06 16.19
N THR A 301 5.36 -11.90 15.88
CA THR A 301 4.21 -11.79 14.97
C THR A 301 4.57 -12.27 13.56
N ALA A 302 5.72 -11.86 13.02
CA ALA A 302 6.17 -12.32 11.70
C ALA A 302 6.39 -13.84 11.66
N GLY A 303 6.96 -14.42 12.72
CA GLY A 303 7.19 -15.87 12.84
C GLY A 303 5.87 -16.66 12.87
N ARG A 304 4.89 -16.19 13.66
CA ARG A 304 3.56 -16.78 13.71
C ARG A 304 2.85 -16.72 12.35
N LEU A 305 2.84 -15.53 11.72
CA LEU A 305 2.26 -15.34 10.38
C LEU A 305 2.94 -16.22 9.33
N ALA A 306 4.26 -16.36 9.38
CA ALA A 306 4.97 -17.23 8.46
C ALA A 306 4.58 -18.71 8.64
N ALA A 307 4.28 -19.16 9.87
CA ALA A 307 3.76 -20.49 10.12
C ALA A 307 2.31 -20.64 9.60
N ASP A 308 1.46 -19.67 9.88
CA ASP A 308 0.04 -19.68 9.49
C ASP A 308 -0.15 -19.66 7.96
N LEU A 309 0.73 -18.99 7.22
CA LEU A 309 0.66 -18.81 5.76
C LEU A 309 1.43 -19.88 4.95
N ARG A 310 2.25 -20.73 5.60
CA ARG A 310 2.93 -21.84 4.91
C ARG A 310 2.08 -23.12 4.83
N GLY A 311 0.93 -23.13 5.55
CA GLY A 311 -0.14 -24.11 5.49
C GLY A 311 0.15 -25.43 5.70
#